data_14ba12e1d90b0b2267b622c195506766
#
_entry.id   14ba12e1d90b0b2267b622c195506766
#
_cell.length_a   1.000
_cell.length_b   1.000
_cell.length_c   1.000
_cell.angle_alpha   90.00
_cell.angle_beta   90.00
_cell.angle_gamma   90.00
#
_symmetry.space_group_name_H-M   'P 1'
#
loop_
_entity.id
_entity.type
_entity.pdbx_description
1 polymer ?
#
loop_
_entity_poly.entity_id
_entity_poly.type
_entity_poly.pdbx_seq_one_letter_code
_entity_poly.pdbx_strand_id
1 'polypeptide(L)'
;PPPPQPKQPSAQEQLAQAQAQAMLTQAQASQLEAEVKAKELEIKAAKVELERIEIEHDMAVKREELKLKGIELGFEMNSDKNIKA
;
A
#
# COMPACT_ATOMS: atom_id res chain seq x y z
N PRO A 1 -42.14 23.34 -49.12
CA PRO A 1 -42.38 22.77 -47.79
C PRO A 1 -41.25 23.12 -46.83
N PRO A 2 -41.58 23.38 -45.57
CA PRO A 2 -40.56 23.72 -44.59
C PRO A 2 -39.60 22.53 -44.42
N PRO A 3 -38.30 22.79 -44.15
CA PRO A 3 -37.37 21.70 -43.92
C PRO A 3 -37.83 20.86 -42.71
N PRO A 4 -37.62 19.51 -42.76
CA PRO A 4 -38.06 18.68 -41.66
C PRO A 4 -37.34 19.06 -40.38
N GLN A 5 -38.11 19.31 -39.32
CA GLN A 5 -37.54 19.55 -38.02
C GLN A 5 -36.91 18.24 -37.46
N PRO A 6 -35.77 18.33 -36.76
CA PRO A 6 -35.24 17.15 -36.15
C PRO A 6 -36.25 16.59 -35.15
N LYS A 7 -36.55 15.31 -35.30
CA LYS A 7 -37.49 14.61 -34.44
C LYS A 7 -36.86 14.48 -33.02
N GLN A 8 -37.64 14.82 -32.01
CA GLN A 8 -37.22 14.49 -30.65
C GLN A 8 -37.23 12.96 -30.49
N PRO A 9 -36.29 12.42 -29.69
CA PRO A 9 -36.29 11.00 -29.45
C PRO A 9 -37.59 10.52 -28.80
N SER A 10 -38.07 9.36 -29.21
CA SER A 10 -39.26 8.75 -28.61
C SER A 10 -39.03 8.43 -27.14
N ALA A 11 -40.10 8.15 -26.38
CA ALA A 11 -40.00 7.73 -25.01
C ALA A 11 -39.15 6.45 -24.85
N GLN A 12 -39.26 5.53 -25.78
CA GLN A 12 -38.47 4.30 -25.82
C GLN A 12 -36.98 4.59 -26.07
N GLU A 13 -36.67 5.52 -26.97
CA GLU A 13 -35.29 5.93 -27.23
C GLU A 13 -34.68 6.65 -26.04
N GLN A 14 -35.45 7.53 -25.40
CA GLN A 14 -35.02 8.21 -24.16
C GLN A 14 -34.73 7.23 -23.03
N LEU A 15 -35.59 6.22 -22.90
CA LEU A 15 -35.40 5.16 -21.90
C LEU A 15 -34.13 4.36 -22.19
N ALA A 16 -33.94 3.96 -23.46
CA ALA A 16 -32.76 3.24 -23.87
C ALA A 16 -31.47 4.04 -23.62
N GLN A 17 -31.49 5.32 -23.94
CA GLN A 17 -30.36 6.23 -23.67
C GLN A 17 -30.07 6.35 -22.17
N ALA A 18 -31.12 6.47 -21.35
CA ALA A 18 -30.98 6.54 -19.90
C ALA A 18 -30.41 5.26 -19.33
N GLN A 19 -30.87 4.10 -19.83
CA GLN A 19 -30.34 2.79 -19.42
C GLN A 19 -28.87 2.63 -19.83
N ALA A 20 -28.53 3.01 -21.05
CA ALA A 20 -27.14 2.96 -21.53
C ALA A 20 -26.23 3.85 -20.67
N GLN A 21 -26.70 5.06 -20.35
CA GLN A 21 -25.96 5.99 -19.50
C GLN A 21 -25.78 5.43 -18.09
N ALA A 22 -26.82 4.83 -17.51
CA ALA A 22 -26.76 4.20 -16.19
C ALA A 22 -25.78 3.02 -16.17
N MET A 23 -25.78 2.20 -17.21
CA MET A 23 -24.85 1.07 -17.35
C MET A 23 -23.41 1.57 -17.47
N LEU A 24 -23.18 2.63 -18.22
CA LEU A 24 -21.83 3.21 -18.38
C LEU A 24 -21.35 3.76 -17.04
N THR A 25 -22.20 4.51 -16.33
CA THR A 25 -21.87 5.06 -15.01
C THR A 25 -21.57 3.94 -14.01
N GLN A 26 -22.35 2.86 -14.02
CA GLN A 26 -22.14 1.71 -13.16
C GLN A 26 -20.81 1.02 -13.47
N ALA A 27 -20.49 0.86 -14.75
CA ALA A 27 -19.21 0.26 -15.19
C ALA A 27 -18.03 1.11 -14.72
N GLN A 28 -18.13 2.43 -14.86
CA GLN A 28 -17.11 3.36 -14.40
C GLN A 28 -16.94 3.32 -12.88
N ALA A 29 -18.04 3.25 -12.14
CA ALA A 29 -18.01 3.13 -10.69
C ALA A 29 -17.34 1.81 -10.25
N SER A 30 -17.67 0.70 -10.90
CA SER A 30 -17.06 -0.61 -10.63
C SER A 30 -15.56 -0.61 -10.91
N GLN A 31 -15.16 0.03 -12.01
CA GLN A 31 -13.75 0.16 -12.35
C GLN A 31 -12.99 0.99 -11.31
N LEU A 32 -13.58 2.10 -10.88
CA LEU A 32 -13.00 2.94 -9.84
C LEU A 32 -12.86 2.19 -8.51
N GLU A 33 -13.87 1.43 -8.11
CA GLU A 33 -13.81 0.58 -6.91
C GLU A 33 -12.67 -0.44 -6.99
N ALA A 34 -12.49 -1.07 -8.16
CA ALA A 34 -11.41 -2.03 -8.37
C ALA A 34 -10.04 -1.35 -8.28
N GLU A 35 -9.89 -0.16 -8.84
CA GLU A 35 -8.66 0.65 -8.74
C GLU A 35 -8.34 1.03 -7.28
N VAL A 36 -9.37 1.45 -6.54
CA VAL A 36 -9.22 1.81 -5.12
C VAL A 36 -8.77 0.58 -4.32
N LYS A 37 -9.42 -0.56 -4.53
CA LYS A 37 -9.03 -1.81 -3.85
C LYS A 37 -7.60 -2.23 -4.17
N ALA A 38 -7.20 -2.10 -5.42
CA ALA A 38 -5.82 -2.41 -5.83
C ALA A 38 -4.81 -1.51 -5.10
N LYS A 39 -5.10 -0.22 -5.01
CA LYS A 39 -4.25 0.73 -4.28
C LYS A 39 -4.23 0.46 -2.78
N GLU A 40 -5.36 0.09 -2.18
CA GLU A 40 -5.41 -0.31 -0.77
C GLU A 40 -4.53 -1.52 -0.48
N LEU A 41 -4.52 -2.50 -1.38
CA LEU A 41 -3.65 -3.67 -1.27
C LEU A 41 -2.17 -3.29 -1.40
N GLU A 42 -1.84 -2.39 -2.32
CA GLU A 42 -0.47 -1.86 -2.46
C GLU A 42 -0.02 -1.15 -1.18
N ILE A 43 -0.89 -0.34 -0.57
CA ILE A 43 -0.60 0.35 0.68
C ILE A 43 -0.37 -0.66 1.81
N LYS A 44 -1.21 -1.69 1.91
CA LYS A 44 -1.04 -2.74 2.91
C LYS A 44 0.28 -3.49 2.74
N ALA A 45 0.64 -3.81 1.50
CA ALA A 45 1.90 -4.46 1.19
C ALA A 45 3.10 -3.56 1.55
N ALA A 46 3.01 -2.26 1.25
CA ALA A 46 4.04 -1.28 1.62
C ALA A 46 4.19 -1.17 3.14
N LYS A 47 3.10 -1.17 3.89
CA LYS A 47 3.13 -1.15 5.36
C LYS A 47 3.82 -2.39 5.94
N VAL A 48 3.49 -3.56 5.41
CA VAL A 48 4.14 -4.82 5.83
C VAL A 48 5.63 -4.77 5.55
N GLU A 49 6.03 -4.26 4.39
CA GLU A 49 7.43 -4.11 4.03
C GLU A 49 8.18 -3.13 4.95
N LEU A 50 7.55 -2.02 5.31
CA LEU A 50 8.12 -1.06 6.27
C LEU A 50 8.30 -1.70 7.65
N GLU A 51 7.32 -2.45 8.13
CA GLU A 51 7.41 -3.18 9.40
C GLU A 51 8.57 -4.19 9.37
N ARG A 52 8.75 -4.89 8.25
CA ARG A 52 9.86 -5.82 8.07
C ARG A 52 11.21 -5.11 8.15
N ILE A 53 11.34 -3.98 7.49
CA ILE A 53 12.55 -3.15 7.50
C ILE A 53 12.84 -2.66 8.91
N GLU A 54 11.82 -2.19 9.65
CA GLU A 54 11.96 -1.76 11.04
C GLU A 54 12.44 -2.88 11.94
N ILE A 55 11.86 -4.07 11.82
CA ILE A 55 12.26 -5.24 12.58
C ILE A 55 13.72 -5.63 12.28
N GLU A 56 14.09 -5.66 11.01
CA GLU A 56 15.47 -5.96 10.59
C GLU A 56 16.45 -4.93 11.13
N HIS A 57 16.08 -3.66 11.10
CA HIS A 57 16.89 -2.58 11.65
C HIS A 57 17.09 -2.77 13.15
N ASP A 58 16.02 -3.01 13.90
CA ASP A 58 16.07 -3.23 15.34
C ASP A 58 16.93 -4.46 15.70
N MET A 59 16.81 -5.53 14.93
CA MET A 59 17.63 -6.72 15.10
C MET A 59 19.10 -6.45 14.81
N ALA A 60 19.40 -5.64 13.82
CA ALA A 60 20.77 -5.25 13.49
C ALA A 60 21.37 -4.39 14.61
N VAL A 61 20.61 -3.43 15.14
CA VAL A 61 21.04 -2.59 16.28
C VAL A 61 21.31 -3.47 17.50
N LYS A 62 20.42 -4.40 17.83
CA LYS A 62 20.61 -5.34 18.94
C LYS A 62 21.86 -6.18 18.78
N ARG A 63 22.12 -6.67 17.57
CA ARG A 63 23.36 -7.44 17.28
C ARG A 63 24.60 -6.62 17.53
N GLU A 64 24.61 -5.37 17.10
CA GLU A 64 25.74 -4.47 17.35
C GLU A 64 25.91 -4.16 18.85
N GLU A 65 24.82 -3.92 19.57
CA GLU A 65 24.83 -3.73 21.02
C GLU A 65 25.42 -4.95 21.75
N LEU A 66 25.01 -6.15 21.35
CA LEU A 66 25.54 -7.40 21.93
C LEU A 66 27.01 -7.59 21.63
N LYS A 67 27.47 -7.23 20.42
CA LYS A 67 28.88 -7.27 20.04
C LYS A 67 29.70 -6.30 20.93
N LEU A 68 29.21 -5.09 21.10
CA LEU A 68 29.85 -4.07 21.96
C LEU A 68 29.91 -4.54 23.39
N LYS A 69 28.83 -5.11 23.93
CA LYS A 69 28.79 -5.70 25.26
C LYS A 69 29.79 -6.84 25.41
N GLY A 70 29.86 -7.71 24.41
CA GLY A 70 30.82 -8.79 24.37
C GLY A 70 32.27 -8.31 24.37
N ILE A 71 32.57 -7.24 23.65
CA ILE A 71 33.89 -6.61 23.64
C ILE A 71 34.21 -6.01 25.03
N GLU A 72 33.26 -5.29 25.63
CA GLU A 72 33.42 -4.73 26.99
C GLU A 72 33.67 -5.82 28.02
N LEU A 73 32.88 -6.89 28.02
CA LEU A 73 33.04 -8.01 28.91
C LEU A 73 34.40 -8.72 28.71
N GLY A 74 34.79 -8.89 27.44
CA GLY A 74 36.10 -9.46 27.12
C GLY A 74 37.25 -8.59 27.64
N PHE A 75 37.13 -7.29 27.51
CA PHE A 75 38.13 -6.33 28.03
C PHE A 75 38.19 -6.38 29.54
N GLU A 76 37.06 -6.37 30.24
CA GLU A 76 36.98 -6.47 31.71
C GLU A 76 37.59 -7.77 32.20
N MET A 77 37.27 -8.89 31.56
CA MET A 77 37.84 -10.21 31.93
C MET A 77 39.36 -10.24 31.74
N ASN A 78 39.85 -9.65 30.66
CA ASN A 78 41.31 -9.56 30.42
C ASN A 78 42.00 -8.65 31.45
N SER A 79 41.35 -7.55 31.83
CA SER A 79 41.85 -6.65 32.86
C SER A 79 41.92 -7.36 34.22
N ASP A 80 40.93 -8.14 34.60
CA ASP A 80 40.92 -8.94 35.82
C ASP A 80 42.04 -9.99 35.84
N LYS A 81 42.26 -10.66 34.69
CA LYS A 81 43.37 -11.60 34.55
C LYS A 81 44.73 -10.94 34.73
N ASN A 82 44.89 -9.75 34.20
CA ASN A 82 46.12 -8.97 34.33
C ASN A 82 46.37 -8.51 35.78
N ILE A 83 45.31 -8.19 36.49
CA ILE A 83 45.41 -7.79 37.91
C ILE A 83 45.79 -8.98 38.80
N LYS A 84 45.34 -10.18 38.46
CA LYS A 84 45.64 -11.41 39.20
C LYS A 84 47.02 -11.99 38.95
N ALA A 85 47.63 -11.56 37.89
CA ALA A 85 48.99 -11.97 37.56
C ALA A 85 50.00 -11.18 38.38
#